data_b5ae9e52e649818d4f9be2aa51b9b37d
#
_entry.id   b5ae9e52e649818d4f9be2aa51b9b37d
#
_cell.length_a   1.000
_cell.length_b   1.000
_cell.length_c   1.000
_cell.angle_alpha   90.00
_cell.angle_beta   90.00
_cell.angle_gamma   90.00
#
_symmetry.space_group_name_H-M   'P 1'
#
loop_
_entity.id
_entity.type
_entity.pdbx_description
1 polymer ?
#
loop_
_entity_poly.entity_id
_entity_poly.type
_entity_poly.pdbx_seq_one_letter_code
_entity_poly.pdbx_strand_id
1 'polypeptide(L)'
;LKLDITDYSALENLFLCEGFDVVCNLAAQAGVRYSIDHPRSYVENNVVGFFNILECCRYHCNTLVYASSSSVYGGNTKAPFCEDDKVDNPKSLYAATKKSNELMAHVYSSLYGIHTTGLRYFTVYGPWGRPDMSPVLFANAITEGRPIRLFNGGDMIRDFTYIDDIIRGTL
;
A
#
# COMPACT_ATOMS: atom_id res chain seq x y z
N LEU A 1 -13.00 5.44 15.14
CA LEU A 1 -12.71 6.86 14.95
C LEU A 1 -12.55 7.14 13.44
N LYS A 2 -13.11 8.21 12.92
CA LYS A 2 -12.90 8.65 11.53
C LYS A 2 -11.89 9.80 11.56
N LEU A 3 -10.69 9.56 11.00
CA LEU A 3 -9.59 10.53 11.00
C LEU A 3 -8.86 10.45 9.66
N ASP A 4 -8.44 11.59 9.13
CA ASP A 4 -7.62 11.69 7.91
C ASP A 4 -6.14 11.75 8.31
N ILE A 5 -5.30 10.89 7.73
CA ILE A 5 -3.87 10.85 8.02
C ILE A 5 -3.12 12.09 7.52
N THR A 6 -3.75 12.93 6.70
CA THR A 6 -3.17 14.22 6.28
C THR A 6 -3.34 15.31 7.33
N ASP A 7 -4.23 15.14 8.30
CA ASP A 7 -4.39 16.02 9.45
C ASP A 7 -3.40 15.64 10.57
N TYR A 8 -2.20 16.21 10.53
CA TYR A 8 -1.15 15.91 11.49
C TYR A 8 -1.58 16.18 12.93
N SER A 9 -2.25 17.30 13.19
CA SER A 9 -2.64 17.68 14.55
C SER A 9 -3.64 16.71 15.17
N ALA A 10 -4.62 16.25 14.37
CA ALA A 10 -5.58 15.25 14.82
C ALA A 10 -4.92 13.88 15.06
N LEU A 11 -3.96 13.51 14.20
CA LEU A 11 -3.16 12.29 14.36
C LEU A 11 -2.30 12.34 15.63
N GLU A 12 -1.53 13.40 15.84
CA GLU A 12 -0.66 13.57 16.99
C GLU A 12 -1.45 13.49 18.30
N ASN A 13 -2.60 14.18 18.36
CA ASN A 13 -3.50 14.08 19.51
C ASN A 13 -3.97 12.64 19.77
N LEU A 14 -4.29 11.89 18.72
CA LEU A 14 -4.67 10.48 18.86
C LEU A 14 -3.53 9.66 19.46
N PHE A 15 -2.32 9.80 18.95
CA PHE A 15 -1.15 9.08 19.46
C PHE A 15 -0.85 9.42 20.94
N LEU A 16 -0.96 10.70 21.29
CA LEU A 16 -0.78 11.17 22.68
C LEU A 16 -1.82 10.59 23.64
N CYS A 17 -3.08 10.47 23.20
CA CYS A 17 -4.17 10.00 24.06
C CYS A 17 -4.17 8.48 24.24
N GLU A 18 -3.85 7.71 23.19
CA GLU A 18 -4.04 6.25 23.18
C GLU A 18 -2.77 5.47 23.57
N GLY A 19 -1.56 5.99 23.28
CA GLY A 19 -0.30 5.35 23.64
C GLY A 19 -0.10 3.98 22.96
N PHE A 20 -0.01 3.96 21.64
CA PHE A 20 0.11 2.73 20.85
C PHE A 20 1.47 2.06 21.00
N ASP A 21 1.50 0.74 21.16
CA ASP A 21 2.72 -0.08 21.12
C ASP A 21 3.17 -0.37 19.67
N VAL A 22 2.19 -0.56 18.77
CA VAL A 22 2.43 -0.87 17.36
C VAL A 22 1.44 -0.12 16.50
N VAL A 23 1.91 0.44 15.40
CA VAL A 23 1.07 1.05 14.37
C VAL A 23 1.08 0.18 13.12
N CYS A 24 -0.10 -0.18 12.62
CA CYS A 24 -0.27 -0.81 11.31
C CYS A 24 -0.93 0.18 10.34
N ASN A 25 -0.15 0.80 9.47
CA ASN A 25 -0.66 1.77 8.51
C ASN A 25 -1.03 1.12 7.17
N LEU A 26 -2.31 0.93 6.94
CA LEU A 26 -2.89 0.50 5.65
C LEU A 26 -3.56 1.66 4.91
N ALA A 27 -3.64 2.83 5.53
CA ALA A 27 -4.30 4.01 4.95
C ALA A 27 -3.48 4.58 3.78
N ALA A 28 -4.11 4.68 2.62
CA ALA A 28 -3.53 5.27 1.41
C ALA A 28 -4.57 5.46 0.32
N GLN A 29 -4.27 6.31 -0.66
CA GLN A 29 -4.97 6.27 -1.93
C GLN A 29 -4.40 5.11 -2.77
N ALA A 30 -5.20 4.08 -3.02
CA ALA A 30 -4.82 2.90 -3.78
C ALA A 30 -5.26 2.98 -5.25
N GLY A 31 -4.64 2.14 -6.11
CA GLY A 31 -5.02 1.99 -7.51
C GLY A 31 -4.06 2.66 -8.50
N VAL A 32 -3.43 1.83 -9.35
CA VAL A 32 -2.46 2.30 -10.35
C VAL A 32 -3.12 3.22 -11.37
N ARG A 33 -4.30 2.84 -11.90
CA ARG A 33 -4.99 3.62 -12.96
C ARG A 33 -5.50 4.95 -12.46
N TYR A 34 -6.14 4.96 -11.31
CA TYR A 34 -6.67 6.18 -10.72
C TYR A 34 -5.57 7.22 -10.47
N SER A 35 -4.31 6.78 -10.25
CA SER A 35 -3.18 7.70 -10.07
C SER A 35 -2.82 8.50 -11.33
N ILE A 36 -3.27 8.08 -12.50
CA ILE A 36 -3.05 8.81 -13.77
C ILE A 36 -3.96 10.03 -13.83
N ASP A 37 -5.23 9.84 -13.46
CA ASP A 37 -6.25 10.89 -13.59
C ASP A 37 -6.28 11.82 -12.36
N HIS A 38 -5.90 11.31 -11.17
CA HIS A 38 -5.97 12.01 -9.89
C HIS A 38 -4.63 12.01 -9.13
N PRO A 39 -3.53 12.50 -9.74
CA PRO A 39 -2.18 12.38 -9.15
C PRO A 39 -2.02 13.09 -7.80
N ARG A 40 -2.68 14.23 -7.61
CA ARG A 40 -2.59 15.04 -6.39
C ARG A 40 -2.98 14.24 -5.15
N SER A 41 -4.07 13.48 -5.21
CA SER A 41 -4.55 12.69 -4.07
C SER A 41 -3.53 11.62 -3.62
N TYR A 42 -2.70 11.13 -4.54
CA TYR A 42 -1.63 10.18 -4.19
C TYR A 42 -0.47 10.83 -3.46
N VAL A 43 -0.11 12.05 -3.84
CA VAL A 43 0.95 12.80 -3.13
C VAL A 43 0.46 13.18 -1.74
N GLU A 44 -0.74 13.72 -1.63
CA GLU A 44 -1.32 14.15 -0.36
C GLU A 44 -1.49 12.96 0.61
N ASN A 45 -2.16 11.90 0.19
CA ASN A 45 -2.42 10.76 1.10
C ASN A 45 -1.20 9.87 1.32
N ASN A 46 -0.49 9.50 0.23
CA ASN A 46 0.55 8.47 0.35
C ASN A 46 1.92 9.03 0.75
N VAL A 47 2.21 10.29 0.42
CA VAL A 47 3.49 10.90 0.79
C VAL A 47 3.32 11.72 2.06
N VAL A 48 2.45 12.75 2.04
CA VAL A 48 2.25 13.62 3.20
C VAL A 48 1.60 12.87 4.36
N GLY A 49 0.52 12.11 4.09
CA GLY A 49 -0.15 11.32 5.13
C GLY A 49 0.79 10.26 5.75
N PHE A 50 1.59 9.56 4.94
CA PHE A 50 2.56 8.60 5.46
C PHE A 50 3.69 9.27 6.26
N PHE A 51 4.16 10.44 5.82
CA PHE A 51 5.12 11.24 6.57
C PHE A 51 4.56 11.61 7.96
N ASN A 52 3.30 12.01 8.06
CA ASN A 52 2.66 12.31 9.33
C ASN A 52 2.64 11.08 10.27
N ILE A 53 2.35 9.89 9.73
CA ILE A 53 2.43 8.63 10.51
C ILE A 53 3.86 8.40 11.02
N LEU A 54 4.88 8.61 10.19
CA LEU A 54 6.28 8.46 10.60
C LEU A 54 6.66 9.44 11.71
N GLU A 55 6.25 10.70 11.61
CA GLU A 55 6.50 11.70 12.67
C GLU A 55 5.77 11.33 13.97
N CYS A 56 4.52 10.89 13.91
CA CYS A 56 3.84 10.40 15.11
C CYS A 56 4.54 9.17 15.71
N CYS A 57 4.98 8.22 14.88
CA CYS A 57 5.74 7.07 15.36
C CYS A 57 7.07 7.50 16.01
N ARG A 58 7.78 8.44 15.43
CA ARG A 58 9.04 8.95 15.96
C ARG A 58 8.94 9.42 17.42
N TYR A 59 7.84 10.03 17.80
CA TYR A 59 7.67 10.63 19.13
C TYR A 59 6.86 9.76 20.09
N HIS A 60 6.00 8.88 19.59
CA HIS A 60 4.96 8.24 20.41
C HIS A 60 4.87 6.72 20.25
N CYS A 61 5.53 6.12 19.25
CA CYS A 61 5.46 4.68 19.00
C CYS A 61 6.72 4.20 18.26
N ASN A 62 7.32 3.11 18.71
CA ASN A 62 8.59 2.64 18.17
C ASN A 62 8.45 1.56 17.08
N THR A 63 7.24 1.15 16.72
CA THR A 63 7.02 0.04 15.79
C THR A 63 5.94 0.39 14.76
N LEU A 64 6.33 0.34 13.47
CA LEU A 64 5.46 0.62 12.33
C LEU A 64 5.47 -0.53 11.33
N VAL A 65 4.33 -1.16 11.09
CA VAL A 65 4.07 -2.01 9.94
C VAL A 65 3.28 -1.19 8.91
N TYR A 66 3.66 -1.24 7.65
CA TYR A 66 2.97 -0.44 6.63
C TYR A 66 2.82 -1.15 5.30
N ALA A 67 1.75 -0.82 4.58
CA ALA A 67 1.50 -1.33 3.25
C ALA A 67 2.37 -0.63 2.21
N SER A 68 3.37 -1.35 1.67
CA SER A 68 3.95 -1.07 0.37
C SER A 68 3.10 -1.74 -0.73
N SER A 69 3.68 -2.10 -1.86
CA SER A 69 2.94 -2.71 -2.97
C SER A 69 3.90 -3.43 -3.92
N SER A 70 3.47 -4.53 -4.50
CA SER A 70 4.17 -5.17 -5.62
C SER A 70 4.38 -4.24 -6.83
N SER A 71 3.61 -3.16 -6.92
CA SER A 71 3.77 -2.13 -7.96
C SER A 71 5.16 -1.46 -7.94
N VAL A 72 5.89 -1.51 -6.82
CA VAL A 72 7.26 -0.96 -6.72
C VAL A 72 8.25 -1.69 -7.62
N TYR A 73 7.99 -2.97 -7.94
CA TYR A 73 8.82 -3.74 -8.89
C TYR A 73 8.76 -3.17 -10.31
N GLY A 74 7.71 -2.45 -10.65
CA GLY A 74 7.59 -1.63 -11.86
C GLY A 74 7.85 -2.40 -13.14
N GLY A 75 8.95 -2.06 -13.82
CA GLY A 75 9.35 -2.70 -15.08
C GLY A 75 10.31 -3.87 -14.94
N ASN A 76 10.47 -4.46 -13.77
CA ASN A 76 11.30 -5.65 -13.59
C ASN A 76 10.74 -6.83 -14.39
N THR A 77 11.59 -7.48 -15.17
CA THR A 77 11.24 -8.63 -16.03
C THR A 77 11.63 -9.97 -15.40
N LYS A 78 12.40 -9.97 -14.31
CA LYS A 78 12.75 -11.18 -13.57
C LYS A 78 11.52 -11.73 -12.85
N ALA A 79 11.32 -13.03 -12.94
CA ALA A 79 10.27 -13.74 -12.18
C ALA A 79 10.87 -15.03 -11.58
N PRO A 80 10.54 -15.36 -10.33
CA PRO A 80 9.75 -14.57 -9.37
C PRO A 80 10.48 -13.29 -8.91
N PHE A 81 9.74 -12.29 -8.45
CA PHE A 81 10.31 -11.12 -7.80
C PHE A 81 10.93 -11.49 -6.45
N CYS A 82 11.95 -10.76 -6.05
CA CYS A 82 12.66 -10.94 -4.80
C CYS A 82 12.73 -9.60 -4.05
N GLU A 83 12.83 -9.63 -2.74
CA GLU A 83 12.91 -8.43 -1.91
C GLU A 83 14.14 -7.58 -2.24
N ASP A 84 15.24 -8.24 -2.63
CA ASP A 84 16.51 -7.60 -3.00
C ASP A 84 16.54 -7.04 -4.44
N ASP A 85 15.49 -7.28 -5.22
CA ASP A 85 15.42 -6.76 -6.58
C ASP A 85 15.40 -5.24 -6.58
N LYS A 86 16.10 -4.62 -7.54
CA LYS A 86 16.06 -3.17 -7.74
C LYS A 86 14.66 -2.73 -8.11
N VAL A 87 14.16 -1.72 -7.41
CA VAL A 87 12.80 -1.15 -7.55
C VAL A 87 12.84 0.34 -7.88
N ASP A 88 13.77 0.73 -8.76
CA ASP A 88 14.05 2.13 -9.10
C ASP A 88 13.30 2.63 -10.35
N ASN A 89 12.50 1.75 -10.98
CA ASN A 89 11.78 2.05 -12.23
C ASN A 89 10.26 1.87 -12.08
N PRO A 90 9.58 2.64 -11.19
CA PRO A 90 8.14 2.58 -11.03
C PRO A 90 7.43 2.95 -12.35
N LYS A 91 6.31 2.29 -12.65
CA LYS A 91 5.51 2.52 -13.88
C LYS A 91 4.26 3.37 -13.65
N SER A 92 4.06 3.87 -12.44
CA SER A 92 2.92 4.75 -12.09
C SER A 92 3.28 5.65 -10.92
N LEU A 93 2.55 6.76 -10.78
CA LEU A 93 2.71 7.62 -9.62
C LEU A 93 2.38 6.88 -8.31
N TYR A 94 1.35 6.01 -8.31
CA TYR A 94 1.07 5.14 -7.17
C TYR A 94 2.31 4.33 -6.76
N ALA A 95 2.96 3.66 -7.71
CA ALA A 95 4.18 2.89 -7.42
C ALA A 95 5.30 3.78 -6.89
N ALA A 96 5.47 4.98 -7.46
CA ALA A 96 6.46 5.95 -7.01
C ALA A 96 6.19 6.41 -5.57
N THR A 97 4.93 6.69 -5.20
CA THR A 97 4.59 7.06 -3.81
C THR A 97 4.83 5.90 -2.83
N LYS A 98 4.54 4.65 -3.22
CA LYS A 98 4.82 3.48 -2.37
C LYS A 98 6.33 3.24 -2.21
N LYS A 99 7.12 3.42 -3.26
CA LYS A 99 8.58 3.38 -3.16
C LYS A 99 9.12 4.52 -2.28
N SER A 100 8.54 5.72 -2.38
CA SER A 100 8.86 6.83 -1.48
C SER A 100 8.61 6.48 -0.01
N ASN A 101 7.52 5.76 0.29
CA ASN A 101 7.25 5.28 1.66
C ASN A 101 8.37 4.35 2.16
N GLU A 102 8.85 3.40 1.34
CA GLU A 102 9.97 2.52 1.71
C GLU A 102 11.24 3.32 2.03
N LEU A 103 11.57 4.33 1.20
CA LEU A 103 12.73 5.18 1.41
C LEU A 103 12.60 6.03 2.67
N MET A 104 11.46 6.65 2.90
CA MET A 104 11.20 7.44 4.12
C MET A 104 11.28 6.56 5.38
N ALA A 105 10.64 5.39 5.37
CA ALA A 105 10.67 4.45 6.47
C ALA A 105 12.11 4.00 6.79
N HIS A 106 12.93 3.73 5.76
CA HIS A 106 14.35 3.39 5.93
C HIS A 106 15.13 4.53 6.61
N VAL A 107 14.91 5.78 6.18
CA VAL A 107 15.57 6.95 6.79
C VAL A 107 15.16 7.09 8.26
N TYR A 108 13.86 6.97 8.56
CA TYR A 108 13.35 7.08 9.94
C TYR A 108 13.85 5.94 10.83
N SER A 109 13.95 4.73 10.31
CA SER A 109 14.58 3.61 11.01
C SER A 109 16.04 3.90 11.34
N SER A 110 16.80 4.38 10.36
CA SER A 110 18.23 4.65 10.51
C SER A 110 18.55 5.84 11.45
N LEU A 111 17.75 6.91 11.36
CA LEU A 111 18.01 8.14 12.14
C LEU A 111 17.40 8.12 13.54
N TYR A 112 16.22 7.52 13.68
CA TYR A 112 15.43 7.62 14.90
C TYR A 112 15.20 6.26 15.59
N GLY A 113 15.69 5.16 15.01
CA GLY A 113 15.61 3.83 15.62
C GLY A 113 14.21 3.22 15.60
N ILE A 114 13.29 3.70 14.76
CA ILE A 114 11.95 3.12 14.61
C ILE A 114 12.05 1.77 13.92
N HIS A 115 11.42 0.74 14.46
CA HIS A 115 11.30 -0.56 13.81
C HIS A 115 10.23 -0.47 12.72
N THR A 116 10.66 -0.48 11.45
CA THR A 116 9.74 -0.37 10.31
C THR A 116 9.71 -1.66 9.49
N THR A 117 8.50 -2.16 9.19
CA THR A 117 8.29 -3.31 8.31
C THR A 117 7.36 -2.92 7.17
N GLY A 118 7.90 -2.87 5.94
CA GLY A 118 7.13 -2.58 4.73
C GLY A 118 6.70 -3.85 4.01
N LEU A 119 5.40 -4.05 3.82
CA LEU A 119 4.84 -5.24 3.19
C LEU A 119 4.46 -4.94 1.74
N ARG A 120 5.13 -5.57 0.78
CA ARG A 120 4.86 -5.44 -0.66
C ARG A 120 3.70 -6.34 -1.07
N TYR A 121 2.48 -5.96 -0.72
CA TYR A 121 1.30 -6.74 -1.08
C TYR A 121 1.14 -6.89 -2.59
N PHE A 122 0.89 -8.12 -3.02
CA PHE A 122 0.45 -8.48 -4.37
C PHE A 122 -1.07 -8.35 -4.47
N THR A 123 -1.71 -9.06 -5.40
CA THR A 123 -3.16 -9.00 -5.54
C THR A 123 -3.82 -9.86 -4.48
N VAL A 124 -4.39 -9.22 -3.47
CA VAL A 124 -5.16 -9.88 -2.41
C VAL A 124 -6.59 -10.11 -2.89
N TYR A 125 -7.13 -11.30 -2.63
CA TYR A 125 -8.53 -11.63 -2.91
C TYR A 125 -9.20 -12.28 -1.71
N GLY A 126 -10.54 -12.27 -1.69
CA GLY A 126 -11.36 -12.82 -0.61
C GLY A 126 -12.54 -11.92 -0.27
N PRO A 127 -13.23 -12.21 0.85
CA PRO A 127 -14.32 -11.37 1.34
C PRO A 127 -13.88 -9.89 1.46
N TRP A 128 -14.80 -8.97 1.13
CA TRP A 128 -14.55 -7.53 1.13
C TRP A 128 -13.48 -7.04 0.16
N GLY A 129 -13.14 -7.86 -0.85
CA GLY A 129 -12.22 -7.48 -1.91
C GLY A 129 -12.65 -6.18 -2.61
N ARG A 130 -11.68 -5.37 -3.01
CA ARG A 130 -11.94 -4.12 -3.73
C ARG A 130 -12.72 -4.37 -5.02
N PRO A 131 -13.80 -3.61 -5.29
CA PRO A 131 -14.68 -3.85 -6.43
C PRO A 131 -14.02 -3.62 -7.80
N ASP A 132 -12.93 -2.85 -7.86
CA ASP A 132 -12.16 -2.57 -9.08
C ASP A 132 -11.06 -3.60 -9.39
N MET A 133 -10.89 -4.62 -8.55
CA MET A 133 -9.93 -5.70 -8.78
C MET A 133 -10.51 -6.82 -9.65
N SER A 134 -9.65 -7.44 -10.46
CA SER A 134 -10.08 -8.45 -11.45
C SER A 134 -10.90 -9.60 -10.87
N PRO A 135 -10.62 -10.19 -9.70
CA PRO A 135 -11.46 -11.26 -9.16
C PRO A 135 -12.91 -10.82 -8.95
N VAL A 136 -13.12 -9.64 -8.38
CA VAL A 136 -14.47 -9.10 -8.13
C VAL A 136 -15.16 -8.67 -9.43
N LEU A 137 -14.43 -7.97 -10.32
CA LEU A 137 -14.96 -7.55 -11.61
C LEU A 137 -15.40 -8.74 -12.46
N PHE A 138 -14.61 -9.81 -12.49
CA PHE A 138 -14.93 -10.99 -13.28
C PHE A 138 -16.09 -11.77 -12.66
N ALA A 139 -16.09 -11.97 -11.34
CA ALA A 139 -17.19 -12.64 -10.66
C ALA A 139 -18.52 -11.91 -10.90
N ASN A 140 -18.56 -10.59 -10.76
CA ASN A 140 -19.76 -9.79 -11.03
C ASN A 140 -20.19 -9.87 -12.48
N ALA A 141 -19.26 -9.77 -13.44
CA ALA A 141 -19.59 -9.86 -14.85
C ALA A 141 -20.15 -11.24 -15.22
N ILE A 142 -19.59 -12.32 -14.69
CA ILE A 142 -20.07 -13.69 -14.90
C ILE A 142 -21.48 -13.87 -14.34
N THR A 143 -21.71 -13.45 -13.09
CA THR A 143 -23.04 -13.57 -12.43
C THR A 143 -24.12 -12.78 -13.14
N GLU A 144 -23.78 -11.65 -13.73
CA GLU A 144 -24.70 -10.78 -14.45
C GLU A 144 -24.81 -11.11 -15.95
N GLY A 145 -24.11 -12.14 -16.43
CA GLY A 145 -24.08 -12.52 -17.86
C GLY A 145 -23.45 -11.46 -18.76
N ARG A 146 -22.60 -10.59 -18.23
CA ARG A 146 -21.93 -9.52 -18.98
C ARG A 146 -20.58 -9.99 -19.52
N PRO A 147 -20.12 -9.46 -20.67
CA PRO A 147 -18.79 -9.74 -21.20
C PRO A 147 -17.69 -9.30 -20.23
N ILE A 148 -16.65 -10.12 -20.11
CA ILE A 148 -15.43 -9.80 -19.38
C ILE A 148 -14.47 -9.04 -20.31
N ARG A 149 -14.00 -7.89 -19.86
CA ARG A 149 -12.97 -7.13 -20.58
C ARG A 149 -11.57 -7.60 -20.14
N LEU A 150 -10.88 -8.32 -21.02
CA LEU A 150 -9.49 -8.70 -20.81
C LEU A 150 -8.55 -7.55 -21.22
N PHE A 151 -7.61 -7.21 -20.32
CA PHE A 151 -6.57 -6.26 -20.63
C PHE A 151 -5.37 -6.98 -21.25
N ASN A 152 -4.66 -6.30 -22.15
CA ASN A 152 -3.52 -6.85 -22.87
C ASN A 152 -3.82 -8.21 -23.55
N GLY A 153 -5.04 -8.37 -24.10
CA GLY A 153 -5.45 -9.63 -24.73
C GLY A 153 -5.45 -10.86 -23.81
N GLY A 154 -5.35 -10.67 -22.49
CA GLY A 154 -5.24 -11.75 -21.53
C GLY A 154 -3.79 -12.21 -21.26
N ASP A 155 -2.81 -11.69 -21.97
CA ASP A 155 -1.39 -11.99 -21.75
C ASP A 155 -0.87 -11.24 -20.51
N MET A 156 -1.23 -11.77 -19.35
CA MET A 156 -0.87 -11.21 -18.04
C MET A 156 -0.72 -12.32 -17.00
N ILE A 157 0.43 -12.38 -16.37
CA ILE A 157 0.68 -13.21 -15.17
C ILE A 157 0.43 -12.36 -13.93
N ARG A 158 -0.31 -12.90 -12.97
CA ARG A 158 -0.61 -12.26 -11.68
C ARG A 158 -0.48 -13.26 -10.56
N ASP A 159 0.06 -12.80 -9.45
CA ASP A 159 0.06 -13.54 -8.20
C ASP A 159 -1.14 -13.10 -7.35
N PHE A 160 -1.91 -14.08 -6.88
CA PHE A 160 -3.10 -13.87 -6.06
C PHE A 160 -2.90 -14.54 -4.71
N THR A 161 -3.09 -13.79 -3.63
CA THR A 161 -2.97 -14.29 -2.27
C THR A 161 -4.30 -14.14 -1.54
N TYR A 162 -4.75 -15.20 -0.85
CA TYR A 162 -5.99 -15.15 -0.10
C TYR A 162 -5.83 -14.29 1.15
N ILE A 163 -6.92 -13.58 1.52
CA ILE A 163 -6.88 -12.58 2.59
C ILE A 163 -6.40 -13.13 3.94
N ASP A 164 -6.77 -14.36 4.31
CA ASP A 164 -6.35 -14.94 5.58
C ASP A 164 -4.82 -15.18 5.64
N ASP A 165 -4.19 -15.51 4.52
CA ASP A 165 -2.73 -15.67 4.44
C ASP A 165 -2.03 -14.32 4.54
N ILE A 166 -2.61 -13.27 3.94
CA ILE A 166 -2.12 -11.89 4.08
C ILE A 166 -2.22 -11.42 5.53
N ILE A 167 -3.33 -11.69 6.21
CA ILE A 167 -3.52 -11.32 7.61
C ILE A 167 -2.48 -12.00 8.49
N ARG A 168 -2.26 -13.33 8.32
CA ARG A 168 -1.22 -14.05 9.07
C ARG A 168 0.18 -13.51 8.86
N GLY A 169 0.49 -13.04 7.66
CA GLY A 169 1.79 -12.44 7.37
C GLY A 169 1.92 -10.98 7.79
N THR A 170 0.81 -10.32 8.16
CA THR A 170 0.79 -8.93 8.60
C THR A 170 0.89 -8.84 10.14
N LEU A 171 0.28 -9.78 10.85
CA LEU A 171 0.28 -9.91 12.32
C LEU A 171 1.51 -10.67 12.82
#